data_c0accdb22443cbbb4540d6d81fde1da5
#
_entry.id   c0accdb22443cbbb4540d6d81fde1da5
#
_cell.length_a   1.000
_cell.length_b   1.000
_cell.length_c   1.000
_cell.angle_alpha   90.00
_cell.angle_beta   90.00
_cell.angle_gamma   90.00
#
_symmetry.space_group_name_H-M   'P 1'
#
loop_
_entity.id
_entity.type
_entity.pdbx_description
1 polymer ?
#
loop_
_entity_poly.entity_id
_entity_poly.type
_entity_poly.pdbx_seq_one_letter_code
_entity_poly.pdbx_strand_id
1 'polypeptide(L)'
;MQEHQTHAADGGAPTLRRSLKARHLTMIAIGGSIGTGLFVASGATVSQAGPGGAIAAYALIGLMVYFLMTSLGELAAYMPVAGSFSTYGAKYVDEGFGFALGWNYWYNWAVTIAVELAAAQLVMHYWFPDVPGIYWSALFLGLMFLLNYISVKGFGEAEYWFALIKVVTVLVFIGVGLAMIFGILKGGAQQSFGNFTTGDAPFVGGFPAMLGVAMIAGFSFQGTELIGVAAGESENPRRNIPRAVKQVFWRILLFYVLAIFLIGVLIPYTDPSLLKNDVADIGVSPFTLVFQHAGLAFAAGLMNAVILTAVLSAGNSGMYASTRMLYNLATEGKAPKLFARLSRNGVPRNALYATTAVGALCFLTSLYGDKEVYLWLLNTSGMTGFIAWLGIAISHYRFRKGFVAQGHSLEDLPYKSKFFPLGPMFAFVLCMVIMLGQNYQAFLLDRIDWVGVVATYIGIPLFLAIWWGYRIKNKSRLVAYADMDFPHESDNDKR
;
A
#
# COMPACT_ATOMS: atom_id res chain seq x y z
N MET A 1 -31.63 24.52 27.09
CA MET A 1 -32.58 24.10 26.01
C MET A 1 -31.76 24.04 24.73
N GLN A 2 -31.27 22.85 24.38
CA GLN A 2 -30.56 22.60 23.12
C GLN A 2 -31.55 21.84 22.24
N GLU A 3 -31.89 22.45 21.12
CA GLU A 3 -32.79 21.87 20.13
C GLU A 3 -32.14 20.63 19.48
N HIS A 4 -32.73 19.47 19.73
CA HIS A 4 -32.57 18.29 18.92
C HIS A 4 -33.25 18.53 17.56
N GLN A 5 -32.47 18.90 16.54
CA GLN A 5 -32.91 18.81 15.17
C GLN A 5 -32.93 17.34 14.75
N THR A 6 -34.11 16.77 14.82
CA THR A 6 -34.48 15.51 14.15
C THR A 6 -34.50 15.75 12.65
N HIS A 7 -33.43 15.36 11.94
CA HIS A 7 -33.48 15.25 10.49
C HIS A 7 -34.39 14.07 10.12
N ALA A 8 -35.55 14.41 9.57
CA ALA A 8 -36.50 13.50 8.96
C ALA A 8 -35.82 12.64 7.86
N ALA A 9 -36.23 11.39 7.80
CA ALA A 9 -35.79 10.42 6.83
C ALA A 9 -36.19 10.81 5.41
N ASP A 10 -35.28 11.32 4.64
CA ASP A 10 -35.33 11.29 3.19
C ASP A 10 -35.00 9.84 2.76
N GLY A 11 -35.84 9.21 1.95
CA GLY A 11 -35.74 7.80 1.53
C GLY A 11 -34.58 7.46 0.59
N GLY A 12 -33.44 8.11 0.74
CA GLY A 12 -32.19 7.83 0.04
C GLY A 12 -31.51 6.56 0.56
N ALA A 13 -30.90 5.78 -0.32
CA ALA A 13 -30.11 4.60 0.06
C ALA A 13 -29.03 5.00 1.09
N PRO A 14 -28.79 4.15 2.12
CA PRO A 14 -27.81 4.46 3.15
C PRO A 14 -26.42 4.63 2.54
N THR A 15 -25.82 5.81 2.77
CA THR A 15 -24.49 6.18 2.29
C THR A 15 -23.44 6.02 3.40
N LEU A 16 -22.18 5.85 3.02
CA LEU A 16 -21.07 5.83 3.98
C LEU A 16 -20.99 7.17 4.74
N ARG A 17 -20.74 7.12 6.04
CA ARG A 17 -20.65 8.32 6.86
C ARG A 17 -19.33 9.05 6.65
N ARG A 18 -19.36 10.34 6.31
CA ARG A 18 -18.18 11.21 6.25
C ARG A 18 -17.71 11.59 7.66
N SER A 19 -16.88 10.75 8.28
CA SER A 19 -16.42 10.90 9.67
C SER A 19 -14.90 10.96 9.83
N LEU A 20 -14.13 10.84 8.73
CA LEU A 20 -12.67 10.95 8.74
C LEU A 20 -12.24 12.42 8.70
N LYS A 21 -11.63 12.87 9.80
CA LYS A 21 -11.09 14.23 9.93
C LYS A 21 -9.76 14.37 9.17
N ALA A 22 -9.35 15.63 8.93
CA ALA A 22 -8.06 15.94 8.28
C ALA A 22 -6.88 15.20 8.92
N ARG A 23 -6.82 15.10 10.26
CA ARG A 23 -5.76 14.39 10.99
C ARG A 23 -5.72 12.90 10.66
N HIS A 24 -6.89 12.25 10.50
CA HIS A 24 -6.97 10.83 10.17
C HIS A 24 -6.43 10.59 8.74
N LEU A 25 -6.87 11.39 7.77
CA LEU A 25 -6.38 11.30 6.38
C LEU A 25 -4.89 11.59 6.27
N THR A 26 -4.38 12.57 7.02
CA THR A 26 -2.94 12.86 7.09
C THR A 26 -2.17 11.65 7.61
N MET A 27 -2.62 11.02 8.69
CA MET A 27 -1.95 9.85 9.26
C MET A 27 -2.09 8.60 8.38
N ILE A 28 -3.23 8.38 7.76
CA ILE A 28 -3.41 7.33 6.73
C ILE A 28 -2.43 7.57 5.57
N ALA A 29 -2.30 8.82 5.10
CA ALA A 29 -1.39 9.16 4.02
C ALA A 29 0.10 8.98 4.41
N ILE A 30 0.47 9.26 5.65
CA ILE A 30 1.87 9.18 6.11
C ILE A 30 2.20 7.76 6.59
N GLY A 31 1.34 7.15 7.39
CA GLY A 31 1.60 5.89 8.08
C GLY A 31 1.07 4.65 7.38
N GLY A 32 0.07 4.78 6.49
CA GLY A 32 -0.63 3.65 5.89
C GLY A 32 0.25 2.70 5.08
N SER A 33 1.36 3.19 4.52
CA SER A 33 2.32 2.37 3.77
C SER A 33 3.58 1.99 4.54
N ILE A 34 3.79 2.52 5.75
CA ILE A 34 4.93 2.13 6.58
C ILE A 34 4.57 0.82 7.29
N GLY A 35 5.07 -0.28 6.77
CA GLY A 35 4.80 -1.64 7.26
C GLY A 35 6.04 -2.52 7.18
N THR A 36 5.83 -3.83 7.02
CA THR A 36 6.88 -4.85 6.86
C THR A 36 7.85 -4.53 5.72
N GLY A 37 7.36 -3.95 4.63
CA GLY A 37 8.21 -3.57 3.50
C GLY A 37 9.37 -2.66 3.87
N LEU A 38 9.13 -1.61 4.67
CA LEU A 38 10.19 -0.71 5.10
C LEU A 38 10.98 -1.26 6.29
N PHE A 39 10.31 -1.72 7.34
CA PHE A 39 11.00 -2.11 8.57
C PHE A 39 11.78 -3.41 8.45
N VAL A 40 11.38 -4.32 7.56
CA VAL A 40 11.96 -5.66 7.45
C VAL A 40 12.61 -5.86 6.09
N ALA A 41 11.87 -5.76 5.00
CA ALA A 41 12.34 -6.11 3.67
C ALA A 41 13.43 -5.14 3.13
N SER A 42 13.58 -3.96 3.71
CA SER A 42 14.63 -3.00 3.33
C SER A 42 16.06 -3.55 3.52
N GLY A 43 16.28 -4.45 4.48
CA GLY A 43 17.57 -5.12 4.65
C GLY A 43 17.94 -5.99 3.45
N ALA A 44 16.99 -6.76 2.95
CA ALA A 44 17.17 -7.58 1.75
C ALA A 44 17.54 -6.74 0.51
N THR A 45 17.00 -5.53 0.39
CA THR A 45 17.34 -4.66 -0.76
C THR A 45 18.79 -4.18 -0.72
N VAL A 46 19.31 -3.86 0.46
CA VAL A 46 20.71 -3.44 0.63
C VAL A 46 21.67 -4.62 0.42
N SER A 47 21.33 -5.81 0.93
CA SER A 47 22.17 -6.99 0.74
C SER A 47 22.23 -7.46 -0.72
N GLN A 48 21.13 -7.39 -1.46
CA GLN A 48 21.02 -7.91 -2.83
C GLN A 48 21.55 -6.95 -3.90
N ALA A 49 21.28 -5.64 -3.76
CA ALA A 49 21.64 -4.64 -4.77
C ALA A 49 22.75 -3.68 -4.33
N GLY A 50 23.28 -3.84 -3.11
CA GLY A 50 24.19 -2.89 -2.50
C GLY A 50 23.52 -1.59 -2.07
N PRO A 51 24.24 -0.73 -1.33
CA PRO A 51 23.68 0.52 -0.80
C PRO A 51 23.22 1.47 -1.91
N GLY A 52 23.98 1.63 -2.98
CA GLY A 52 23.64 2.49 -4.12
C GLY A 52 22.45 1.95 -4.91
N GLY A 53 22.41 0.63 -5.17
CA GLY A 53 21.31 -0.02 -5.87
C GLY A 53 19.99 0.06 -5.11
N ALA A 54 20.02 -0.15 -3.80
CA ALA A 54 18.85 0.00 -2.94
C ALA A 54 18.31 1.45 -2.93
N ILE A 55 19.20 2.44 -2.74
CA ILE A 55 18.81 3.86 -2.77
C ILE A 55 18.20 4.22 -4.12
N ALA A 56 18.83 3.80 -5.23
CA ALA A 56 18.34 4.08 -6.58
C ALA A 56 16.96 3.44 -6.82
N ALA A 57 16.74 2.18 -6.39
CA ALA A 57 15.45 1.51 -6.49
C ALA A 57 14.36 2.25 -5.70
N TYR A 58 14.61 2.56 -4.42
CA TYR A 58 13.65 3.29 -3.60
C TYR A 58 13.38 4.71 -4.10
N ALA A 59 14.38 5.41 -4.60
CA ALA A 59 14.21 6.75 -5.19
C ALA A 59 13.37 6.70 -6.48
N LEU A 60 13.63 5.74 -7.36
CA LEU A 60 12.91 5.55 -8.61
C LEU A 60 11.45 5.17 -8.37
N ILE A 61 11.21 4.20 -7.49
CA ILE A 61 9.86 3.78 -7.09
C ILE A 61 9.14 4.92 -6.35
N GLY A 62 9.85 5.61 -5.46
CA GLY A 62 9.31 6.78 -4.76
C GLY A 62 8.84 7.88 -5.73
N LEU A 63 9.62 8.17 -6.77
CA LEU A 63 9.24 9.11 -7.82
C LEU A 63 7.98 8.64 -8.59
N MET A 64 7.91 7.36 -8.92
CA MET A 64 6.74 6.75 -9.54
C MET A 64 5.49 6.91 -8.66
N VAL A 65 5.62 6.57 -7.38
CA VAL A 65 4.53 6.69 -6.39
C VAL A 65 4.10 8.15 -6.21
N TYR A 66 5.05 9.09 -6.20
CA TYR A 66 4.72 10.51 -6.16
C TYR A 66 3.84 10.93 -7.34
N PHE A 67 4.18 10.52 -8.56
CA PHE A 67 3.36 10.80 -9.73
C PHE A 67 1.99 10.11 -9.69
N LEU A 68 1.94 8.88 -9.21
CA LEU A 68 0.68 8.16 -8.99
C LEU A 68 -0.21 8.88 -7.97
N MET A 69 0.37 9.34 -6.87
CA MET A 69 -0.39 10.04 -5.83
C MET A 69 -0.87 11.42 -6.28
N THR A 70 -0.10 12.15 -7.08
CA THR A 70 -0.58 13.40 -7.68
C THR A 70 -1.71 13.15 -8.68
N SER A 71 -1.64 12.04 -9.43
CA SER A 71 -2.69 11.61 -10.35
C SER A 71 -3.96 11.22 -9.62
N LEU A 72 -3.84 10.38 -8.59
CA LEU A 72 -4.95 9.97 -7.74
C LEU A 72 -5.57 11.16 -6.98
N GLY A 73 -4.71 12.07 -6.51
CA GLY A 73 -5.14 13.27 -5.80
C GLY A 73 -6.03 14.18 -6.65
N GLU A 74 -5.75 14.31 -7.95
CA GLU A 74 -6.58 15.07 -8.88
C GLU A 74 -7.96 14.41 -9.07
N LEU A 75 -7.97 13.10 -9.34
CA LEU A 75 -9.20 12.32 -9.48
C LEU A 75 -10.05 12.35 -8.20
N ALA A 76 -9.43 12.11 -7.04
CA ALA A 76 -10.11 12.00 -5.77
C ALA A 76 -10.57 13.37 -5.20
N ALA A 77 -9.87 14.46 -5.51
CA ALA A 77 -10.33 15.80 -5.15
C ALA A 77 -11.51 16.25 -6.03
N TYR A 78 -11.52 15.84 -7.30
CA TYR A 78 -12.61 16.13 -8.23
C TYR A 78 -13.84 15.28 -7.93
N MET A 79 -13.68 13.98 -7.76
CA MET A 79 -14.77 13.02 -7.50
C MET A 79 -14.44 12.12 -6.31
N PRO A 80 -14.72 12.56 -5.07
CA PRO A 80 -14.39 11.80 -3.85
C PRO A 80 -15.42 10.68 -3.63
N VAL A 81 -15.05 9.46 -4.05
CA VAL A 81 -15.88 8.26 -3.94
C VAL A 81 -15.10 7.11 -3.29
N ALA A 82 -15.78 6.27 -2.53
CA ALA A 82 -15.16 5.13 -1.85
C ALA A 82 -14.63 4.06 -2.83
N GLY A 83 -15.23 3.96 -4.02
CA GLY A 83 -14.76 3.08 -5.09
C GLY A 83 -13.47 3.54 -5.76
N SER A 84 -13.06 4.80 -5.53
CA SER A 84 -11.80 5.36 -5.99
C SER A 84 -11.47 4.95 -7.44
N PHE A 85 -10.29 4.41 -7.68
CA PHE A 85 -9.81 4.04 -9.02
C PHE A 85 -10.63 2.96 -9.74
N SER A 86 -11.39 2.11 -9.03
CA SER A 86 -12.39 1.23 -9.68
C SER A 86 -13.48 2.04 -10.37
N THR A 87 -14.03 3.03 -9.67
CA THR A 87 -15.05 3.94 -10.23
C THR A 87 -14.46 4.82 -11.33
N TYR A 88 -13.24 5.36 -11.13
CA TYR A 88 -12.55 6.15 -12.17
C TYR A 88 -12.23 5.31 -13.40
N GLY A 89 -11.80 4.06 -13.22
CA GLY A 89 -11.58 3.11 -14.31
C GLY A 89 -12.84 2.84 -15.11
N ALA A 90 -13.97 2.66 -14.43
CA ALA A 90 -15.26 2.46 -15.09
C ALA A 90 -15.73 3.68 -15.88
N LYS A 91 -15.57 4.90 -15.31
CA LYS A 91 -16.03 6.15 -15.93
C LYS A 91 -15.12 6.64 -17.06
N TYR A 92 -13.82 6.49 -16.92
CA TYR A 92 -12.86 7.12 -17.84
C TYR A 92 -12.13 6.13 -18.76
N VAL A 93 -12.23 4.82 -18.50
CA VAL A 93 -11.64 3.79 -19.38
C VAL A 93 -12.72 2.92 -19.98
N ASP A 94 -13.21 1.93 -19.26
CA ASP A 94 -14.39 1.15 -19.59
C ASP A 94 -14.93 0.46 -18.32
N GLU A 95 -16.22 0.11 -18.35
CA GLU A 95 -16.89 -0.47 -17.21
C GLU A 95 -16.28 -1.82 -16.78
N GLY A 96 -15.85 -2.65 -17.74
CA GLY A 96 -15.15 -3.91 -17.47
C GLY A 96 -13.79 -3.71 -16.83
N PHE A 97 -13.05 -2.67 -17.23
CA PHE A 97 -11.79 -2.31 -16.60
C PHE A 97 -11.99 -1.91 -15.13
N GLY A 98 -12.98 -1.04 -14.86
CA GLY A 98 -13.33 -0.66 -13.50
C GLY A 98 -13.80 -1.85 -12.66
N PHE A 99 -14.57 -2.77 -13.25
CA PHE A 99 -14.96 -4.03 -12.61
C PHE A 99 -13.75 -4.86 -12.19
N ALA A 100 -12.84 -5.10 -13.12
CA ALA A 100 -11.63 -5.88 -12.86
C ALA A 100 -10.72 -5.22 -11.81
N LEU A 101 -10.54 -3.89 -11.87
CA LEU A 101 -9.77 -3.14 -10.88
C LEU A 101 -10.36 -3.24 -9.47
N GLY A 102 -11.68 -3.16 -9.34
CA GLY A 102 -12.35 -3.27 -8.05
C GLY A 102 -12.16 -4.62 -7.40
N TRP A 103 -12.38 -5.70 -8.15
CA TRP A 103 -12.14 -7.07 -7.66
C TRP A 103 -10.66 -7.35 -7.38
N ASN A 104 -9.75 -6.88 -8.24
CA ASN A 104 -8.31 -6.97 -8.03
C ASN A 104 -7.87 -6.28 -6.73
N TYR A 105 -8.38 -5.08 -6.46
CA TYR A 105 -8.00 -4.33 -5.25
C TYR A 105 -8.62 -4.90 -3.99
N TRP A 106 -9.88 -5.37 -4.04
CA TRP A 106 -10.46 -6.11 -2.92
C TRP A 106 -9.61 -7.32 -2.57
N TYR A 107 -9.25 -8.12 -3.58
CA TYR A 107 -8.43 -9.31 -3.40
C TYR A 107 -7.04 -8.95 -2.86
N ASN A 108 -6.37 -7.97 -3.45
CA ASN A 108 -5.07 -7.48 -3.01
C ASN A 108 -5.03 -7.23 -1.50
N TRP A 109 -5.93 -6.40 -1.01
CA TRP A 109 -5.94 -6.04 0.41
C TRP A 109 -6.47 -7.15 1.31
N ALA A 110 -7.41 -7.97 0.84
CA ALA A 110 -7.90 -9.12 1.60
C ALA A 110 -6.79 -10.16 1.82
N VAL A 111 -5.93 -10.40 0.80
CA VAL A 111 -4.75 -11.27 0.93
C VAL A 111 -3.66 -10.59 1.75
N THR A 112 -3.46 -9.28 1.62
CA THR A 112 -2.49 -8.53 2.43
C THR A 112 -2.77 -8.68 3.94
N ILE A 113 -4.03 -8.76 4.37
CA ILE A 113 -4.36 -9.08 5.78
C ILE A 113 -3.70 -10.40 6.20
N ALA A 114 -3.79 -11.43 5.35
CA ALA A 114 -3.18 -12.73 5.66
C ALA A 114 -1.65 -12.66 5.68
N VAL A 115 -1.04 -11.87 4.78
CA VAL A 115 0.42 -11.59 4.77
C VAL A 115 0.85 -10.98 6.09
N GLU A 116 0.17 -9.91 6.52
CA GLU A 116 0.53 -9.18 7.73
C GLU A 116 0.30 -10.03 8.99
N LEU A 117 -0.73 -10.89 9.00
CA LEU A 117 -0.94 -11.82 10.11
C LEU A 117 0.13 -12.92 10.18
N ALA A 118 0.57 -13.45 9.03
CA ALA A 118 1.70 -14.38 8.97
C ALA A 118 3.01 -13.71 9.44
N ALA A 119 3.23 -12.46 9.05
CA ALA A 119 4.36 -11.67 9.56
C ALA A 119 4.27 -11.44 11.08
N ALA A 120 3.07 -11.15 11.61
CA ALA A 120 2.88 -10.95 13.04
C ALA A 120 3.22 -12.22 13.86
N GLN A 121 2.92 -13.42 13.35
CA GLN A 121 3.34 -14.68 13.98
C GLN A 121 4.86 -14.75 14.14
N LEU A 122 5.59 -14.46 13.07
CA LEU A 122 7.06 -14.50 13.06
C LEU A 122 7.65 -13.49 14.07
N VAL A 123 7.07 -12.28 14.14
CA VAL A 123 7.48 -11.28 15.14
C VAL A 123 7.20 -11.75 16.57
N MET A 124 6.06 -12.39 16.82
CA MET A 124 5.68 -12.89 18.15
C MET A 124 6.57 -14.04 18.63
N HIS A 125 7.14 -14.84 17.71
CA HIS A 125 8.10 -15.89 18.06
C HIS A 125 9.35 -15.36 18.76
N TYR A 126 9.70 -14.08 18.59
CA TYR A 126 10.79 -13.45 19.31
C TYR A 126 10.59 -13.48 20.84
N TRP A 127 9.38 -13.23 21.31
CA TRP A 127 9.07 -13.23 22.75
C TRP A 127 8.52 -14.55 23.26
N PHE A 128 7.82 -15.29 22.38
CA PHE A 128 7.08 -16.49 22.72
C PHE A 128 7.37 -17.61 21.71
N PRO A 129 8.61 -18.14 21.67
CA PRO A 129 9.02 -19.13 20.68
C PRO A 129 8.22 -20.45 20.76
N ASP A 130 7.72 -20.81 21.95
CA ASP A 130 7.00 -22.06 22.19
C ASP A 130 5.49 -21.97 21.93
N VAL A 131 4.97 -20.75 21.65
CA VAL A 131 3.53 -20.56 21.39
C VAL A 131 3.26 -20.70 19.90
N PRO A 132 2.39 -21.63 19.47
CA PRO A 132 2.02 -21.79 18.08
C PRO A 132 1.50 -20.48 17.46
N GLY A 133 2.02 -20.10 16.31
CA GLY A 133 1.72 -18.82 15.64
C GLY A 133 0.24 -18.62 15.35
N ILE A 134 -0.51 -19.71 15.14
CA ILE A 134 -1.95 -19.69 14.86
C ILE A 134 -2.76 -18.94 15.95
N TYR A 135 -2.36 -19.02 17.22
CA TYR A 135 -3.04 -18.30 18.30
C TYR A 135 -2.88 -16.79 18.18
N TRP A 136 -1.71 -16.35 17.74
CA TRP A 136 -1.42 -14.93 17.47
C TRP A 136 -2.22 -14.43 16.29
N SER A 137 -2.27 -15.20 15.19
CA SER A 137 -3.09 -14.83 14.03
C SER A 137 -4.57 -14.76 14.37
N ALA A 138 -5.09 -15.69 15.17
CA ALA A 138 -6.48 -15.66 15.60
C ALA A 138 -6.78 -14.43 16.47
N LEU A 139 -5.90 -14.12 17.43
CA LEU A 139 -6.02 -12.95 18.29
C LEU A 139 -6.02 -11.66 17.46
N PHE A 140 -5.02 -11.48 16.59
CA PHE A 140 -4.87 -10.24 15.82
C PHE A 140 -5.94 -10.08 14.74
N LEU A 141 -6.34 -11.17 14.07
CA LEU A 141 -7.48 -11.13 13.14
C LEU A 141 -8.77 -10.71 13.86
N GLY A 142 -9.01 -11.26 15.05
CA GLY A 142 -10.14 -10.89 15.89
C GLY A 142 -10.11 -9.41 16.32
N LEU A 143 -8.94 -8.89 16.71
CA LEU A 143 -8.78 -7.48 17.07
C LEU A 143 -9.01 -6.55 15.88
N MET A 144 -8.41 -6.83 14.70
CA MET A 144 -8.63 -6.05 13.49
C MET A 144 -10.09 -6.08 13.06
N PHE A 145 -10.72 -7.25 13.10
CA PHE A 145 -12.14 -7.38 12.81
C PHE A 145 -12.98 -6.51 13.74
N LEU A 146 -12.73 -6.56 15.04
CA LEU A 146 -13.48 -5.79 16.04
C LEU A 146 -13.33 -4.27 15.82
N LEU A 147 -12.11 -3.79 15.56
CA LEU A 147 -11.85 -2.38 15.28
C LEU A 147 -12.65 -1.89 14.06
N ASN A 148 -12.71 -2.69 12.98
CA ASN A 148 -13.46 -2.35 11.78
C ASN A 148 -14.98 -2.55 11.94
N TYR A 149 -15.41 -3.43 12.86
CA TYR A 149 -16.82 -3.73 13.08
C TYR A 149 -17.56 -2.66 13.89
N ILE A 150 -16.86 -1.98 14.81
CA ILE A 150 -17.46 -1.01 15.72
C ILE A 150 -17.88 0.26 14.97
N SER A 151 -16.94 0.94 14.32
CA SER A 151 -17.23 2.18 13.59
C SER A 151 -16.06 2.64 12.72
N VAL A 152 -16.37 3.46 11.69
CA VAL A 152 -15.38 4.16 10.85
C VAL A 152 -14.49 5.11 11.67
N LYS A 153 -15.07 5.79 12.65
CA LYS A 153 -14.32 6.68 13.55
C LYS A 153 -13.32 5.89 14.40
N GLY A 154 -13.73 4.70 14.89
CA GLY A 154 -12.84 3.81 15.64
C GLY A 154 -11.63 3.36 14.81
N PHE A 155 -11.85 2.99 13.54
CA PHE A 155 -10.76 2.73 12.61
C PHE A 155 -9.82 3.94 12.47
N GLY A 156 -10.35 5.13 12.20
CA GLY A 156 -9.55 6.34 12.00
C GLY A 156 -8.70 6.72 13.22
N GLU A 157 -9.24 6.58 14.43
CA GLU A 157 -8.49 6.84 15.68
C GLU A 157 -7.40 5.78 15.91
N ALA A 158 -7.69 4.49 15.70
CA ALA A 158 -6.69 3.44 15.83
C ALA A 158 -5.54 3.63 14.85
N GLU A 159 -5.84 3.90 13.57
CA GLU A 159 -4.84 4.15 12.54
C GLU A 159 -4.02 5.41 12.81
N TYR A 160 -4.62 6.45 13.39
CA TYR A 160 -3.89 7.65 13.81
C TYR A 160 -2.77 7.31 14.80
N TRP A 161 -3.07 6.53 15.85
CA TRP A 161 -2.09 6.15 16.85
C TRP A 161 -1.03 5.19 16.33
N PHE A 162 -1.43 4.19 15.55
CA PHE A 162 -0.49 3.28 14.91
C PHE A 162 0.46 4.02 13.96
N ALA A 163 -0.07 4.91 13.12
CA ALA A 163 0.75 5.71 12.23
C ALA A 163 1.71 6.64 12.99
N LEU A 164 1.27 7.23 14.10
CA LEU A 164 2.12 8.08 14.95
C LEU A 164 3.31 7.29 15.50
N ILE A 165 3.09 6.07 16.00
CA ILE A 165 4.18 5.21 16.50
C ILE A 165 5.21 4.95 15.39
N LYS A 166 4.75 4.57 14.18
CA LYS A 166 5.62 4.31 13.03
C LYS A 166 6.45 5.55 12.66
N VAL A 167 5.81 6.70 12.55
CA VAL A 167 6.46 7.98 12.19
C VAL A 167 7.52 8.35 13.23
N VAL A 168 7.18 8.31 14.51
CA VAL A 168 8.13 8.61 15.61
C VAL A 168 9.32 7.65 15.55
N THR A 169 9.08 6.36 15.32
CA THR A 169 10.15 5.36 15.24
C THR A 169 11.11 5.65 14.09
N VAL A 170 10.61 5.98 12.90
CA VAL A 170 11.48 6.32 11.77
C VAL A 170 12.25 7.61 12.03
N LEU A 171 11.64 8.61 12.65
CA LEU A 171 12.34 9.86 13.04
C LEU A 171 13.42 9.62 14.07
N VAL A 172 13.16 8.78 15.08
CA VAL A 172 14.17 8.36 16.07
C VAL A 172 15.31 7.59 15.40
N PHE A 173 14.99 6.67 14.49
CA PHE A 173 15.98 5.95 13.70
C PHE A 173 16.87 6.91 12.90
N ILE A 174 16.28 7.89 12.21
CA ILE A 174 17.02 8.89 11.45
C ILE A 174 17.94 9.69 12.40
N GLY A 175 17.42 10.11 13.55
CA GLY A 175 18.21 10.84 14.57
C GLY A 175 19.40 10.03 15.08
N VAL A 176 19.18 8.77 15.44
CA VAL A 176 20.25 7.84 15.89
C VAL A 176 21.26 7.59 14.77
N GLY A 177 20.79 7.31 13.55
CA GLY A 177 21.66 7.07 12.40
C GLY A 177 22.56 8.27 12.08
N LEU A 178 22.02 9.47 12.09
CA LEU A 178 22.80 10.70 11.92
C LEU A 178 23.79 10.92 13.07
N ALA A 179 23.39 10.67 14.32
CA ALA A 179 24.28 10.79 15.48
C ALA A 179 25.44 9.80 15.41
N MET A 180 25.23 8.60 14.86
CA MET A 180 26.31 7.62 14.58
C MET A 180 27.25 8.13 13.49
N ILE A 181 26.72 8.65 12.37
CA ILE A 181 27.53 9.18 11.25
C ILE A 181 28.41 10.34 11.71
N PHE A 182 27.88 11.23 12.55
CA PHE A 182 28.62 12.37 13.12
C PHE A 182 29.50 12.01 14.32
N GLY A 183 29.59 10.71 14.70
CA GLY A 183 30.44 10.24 15.79
C GLY A 183 29.97 10.60 17.19
N ILE A 184 28.70 11.06 17.35
CA ILE A 184 28.09 11.34 18.66
C ILE A 184 27.77 10.04 19.40
N LEU A 185 27.32 9.02 18.66
CA LEU A 185 27.08 7.67 19.16
C LEU A 185 28.13 6.70 18.64
N LYS A 186 28.39 5.63 19.40
CA LYS A 186 29.33 4.56 19.00
C LYS A 186 28.82 3.81 17.75
N GLY A 187 29.73 3.16 17.02
CA GLY A 187 29.42 2.26 15.92
C GLY A 187 29.39 2.88 14.51
N GLY A 188 29.45 4.21 14.38
CA GLY A 188 29.37 4.87 13.06
C GLY A 188 30.69 5.34 12.45
N ALA A 189 31.66 5.76 13.27
CA ALA A 189 32.84 6.49 12.80
C ALA A 189 33.85 5.65 11.98
N GLN A 190 33.86 4.32 12.11
CA GLN A 190 34.76 3.44 11.34
C GLN A 190 34.12 2.87 10.07
N GLN A 191 32.83 2.97 9.89
CA GLN A 191 32.08 2.29 8.83
C GLN A 191 31.39 3.24 7.85
N SER A 192 31.39 4.56 8.09
CA SER A 192 30.73 5.55 7.22
C SER A 192 31.26 5.43 5.79
N PHE A 193 30.53 5.82 4.81
CA PHE A 193 30.80 5.84 3.37
C PHE A 193 31.70 4.75 2.77
N GLY A 194 32.57 4.09 3.55
CA GLY A 194 33.36 2.92 3.15
C GLY A 194 32.50 1.76 2.66
N ASN A 195 31.26 1.63 3.18
CA ASN A 195 30.31 0.63 2.72
C ASN A 195 29.89 0.81 1.26
N PHE A 196 30.08 2.01 0.69
CA PHE A 196 29.80 2.28 -0.73
C PHE A 196 30.95 1.92 -1.65
N THR A 197 32.11 1.53 -1.11
CA THR A 197 33.33 1.20 -1.86
C THR A 197 33.86 -0.18 -1.54
N THR A 198 33.19 -0.94 -0.67
CA THR A 198 33.60 -2.28 -0.25
C THR A 198 33.09 -3.33 -1.24
N GLY A 199 34.00 -4.18 -1.75
CA GLY A 199 33.64 -5.25 -2.68
C GLY A 199 32.98 -4.71 -3.96
N ASP A 200 31.82 -5.24 -4.31
CA ASP A 200 31.05 -4.85 -5.51
C ASP A 200 30.14 -3.62 -5.27
N ALA A 201 30.18 -3.02 -4.07
CA ALA A 201 29.43 -1.80 -3.80
C ALA A 201 29.90 -0.63 -4.71
N PRO A 202 29.04 0.35 -5.00
CA PRO A 202 27.70 0.54 -4.45
C PRO A 202 26.57 -0.22 -5.18
N PHE A 203 26.83 -0.88 -6.32
CA PHE A 203 25.81 -1.49 -7.19
C PHE A 203 26.07 -3.00 -7.35
N VAL A 204 25.79 -3.75 -6.29
CA VAL A 204 25.96 -5.21 -6.25
C VAL A 204 25.00 -5.87 -7.24
N GLY A 205 25.47 -6.81 -8.05
CA GLY A 205 24.67 -7.51 -9.06
C GLY A 205 24.13 -6.62 -10.19
N GLY A 206 24.51 -5.33 -10.23
CA GLY A 206 24.17 -4.39 -11.30
C GLY A 206 22.67 -4.13 -11.49
N PHE A 207 22.29 -3.81 -12.74
CA PHE A 207 20.90 -3.49 -13.09
C PHE A 207 19.90 -4.62 -12.80
N PRO A 208 20.22 -5.91 -13.03
CA PRO A 208 19.34 -7.02 -12.69
C PRO A 208 18.94 -7.08 -11.22
N ALA A 209 19.92 -6.93 -10.32
CA ALA A 209 19.67 -6.92 -8.89
C ALA A 209 18.83 -5.70 -8.48
N MET A 210 19.11 -4.53 -9.05
CA MET A 210 18.32 -3.32 -8.82
C MET A 210 16.86 -3.50 -9.27
N LEU A 211 16.60 -4.18 -10.40
CA LEU A 211 15.25 -4.48 -10.86
C LEU A 211 14.53 -5.44 -9.91
N GLY A 212 15.23 -6.47 -9.42
CA GLY A 212 14.69 -7.40 -8.42
C GLY A 212 14.26 -6.69 -7.13
N VAL A 213 15.13 -5.82 -6.59
CA VAL A 213 14.79 -5.07 -5.36
C VAL A 213 13.77 -3.95 -5.58
N ALA A 214 13.55 -3.50 -6.82
CA ALA A 214 12.49 -2.53 -7.12
C ALA A 214 11.08 -3.07 -6.81
N MET A 215 10.86 -4.38 -6.90
CA MET A 215 9.61 -5.01 -6.48
C MET A 215 9.41 -4.91 -4.96
N ILE A 216 10.45 -5.21 -4.18
CA ILE A 216 10.44 -5.10 -2.72
C ILE A 216 10.19 -3.64 -2.32
N ALA A 217 10.87 -2.70 -2.98
CA ALA A 217 10.63 -1.28 -2.79
C ALA A 217 9.18 -0.91 -3.13
N GLY A 218 8.62 -1.41 -4.24
CA GLY A 218 7.22 -1.19 -4.61
C GLY A 218 6.25 -1.67 -3.55
N PHE A 219 6.43 -2.88 -3.04
CA PHE A 219 5.64 -3.40 -1.93
C PHE A 219 5.72 -2.49 -0.68
N SER A 220 6.90 -1.94 -0.38
CA SER A 220 7.08 -1.01 0.74
C SER A 220 6.26 0.28 0.62
N PHE A 221 5.84 0.66 -0.59
CA PHE A 221 5.02 1.84 -0.84
C PHE A 221 3.53 1.55 -0.99
N GLN A 222 3.09 0.29 -1.02
CA GLN A 222 1.67 -0.06 -1.07
C GLN A 222 0.95 0.47 0.17
N GLY A 223 -0.30 0.91 -0.01
CA GLY A 223 -1.07 1.62 1.00
C GLY A 223 -1.04 3.15 0.87
N THR A 224 -0.15 3.73 0.05
CA THR A 224 -0.18 5.16 -0.28
C THR A 224 -1.49 5.57 -0.94
N GLU A 225 -2.04 4.71 -1.79
CA GLU A 225 -3.28 4.92 -2.53
C GLU A 225 -4.56 4.82 -1.67
N LEU A 226 -4.45 4.37 -0.42
CA LEU A 226 -5.56 4.33 0.55
C LEU A 226 -6.25 5.69 0.72
N ILE A 227 -5.51 6.78 0.52
CA ILE A 227 -6.06 8.14 0.54
C ILE A 227 -7.20 8.31 -0.47
N GLY A 228 -7.13 7.64 -1.62
CA GLY A 228 -8.18 7.66 -2.63
C GLY A 228 -9.46 6.95 -2.17
N VAL A 229 -9.32 5.81 -1.50
CA VAL A 229 -10.45 5.06 -0.92
C VAL A 229 -11.06 5.82 0.26
N ALA A 230 -10.22 6.37 1.14
CA ALA A 230 -10.66 7.16 2.28
C ALA A 230 -11.30 8.52 1.89
N ALA A 231 -11.12 8.97 0.65
CA ALA A 231 -11.69 10.22 0.15
C ALA A 231 -13.22 10.26 0.26
N GLY A 232 -13.88 9.12 0.01
CA GLY A 232 -15.35 8.99 0.10
C GLY A 232 -15.90 9.17 1.52
N GLU A 233 -15.09 8.95 2.55
CA GLU A 233 -15.46 9.10 3.97
C GLU A 233 -14.83 10.34 4.64
N SER A 234 -14.16 11.20 3.87
CA SER A 234 -13.58 12.47 4.35
C SER A 234 -14.63 13.53 4.61
N GLU A 235 -14.52 14.25 5.74
CA GLU A 235 -15.41 15.40 6.06
C GLU A 235 -15.28 16.53 5.01
N ASN A 236 -14.09 16.79 4.48
CA ASN A 236 -13.84 17.81 3.47
C ASN A 236 -12.79 17.34 2.45
N PRO A 237 -13.17 16.51 1.47
CA PRO A 237 -12.23 15.88 0.56
C PRO A 237 -11.48 16.89 -0.32
N ARG A 238 -12.15 17.92 -0.84
CA ARG A 238 -11.53 18.96 -1.70
C ARG A 238 -10.35 19.68 -1.03
N ARG A 239 -10.36 19.82 0.29
CA ARG A 239 -9.29 20.45 1.07
C ARG A 239 -8.28 19.45 1.62
N ASN A 240 -8.77 18.30 2.09
CA ASN A 240 -7.97 17.34 2.82
C ASN A 240 -7.09 16.50 1.89
N ILE A 241 -7.61 16.10 0.72
CA ILE A 241 -6.86 15.26 -0.24
C ILE A 241 -5.63 15.99 -0.80
N PRO A 242 -5.72 17.24 -1.31
CA PRO A 242 -4.53 17.95 -1.78
C PRO A 242 -3.45 18.13 -0.71
N ARG A 243 -3.86 18.32 0.55
CA ARG A 243 -2.91 18.43 1.68
C ARG A 243 -2.20 17.11 1.94
N ALA A 244 -2.95 16.02 1.97
CA ALA A 244 -2.39 14.69 2.17
C ALA A 244 -1.44 14.28 1.04
N VAL A 245 -1.80 14.56 -0.22
CA VAL A 245 -0.92 14.31 -1.39
C VAL A 245 0.39 15.10 -1.31
N LYS A 246 0.36 16.36 -0.86
CA LYS A 246 1.60 17.15 -0.67
C LYS A 246 2.54 16.54 0.37
N GLN A 247 2.01 15.87 1.39
CA GLN A 247 2.82 15.21 2.42
C GLN A 247 3.50 13.93 1.92
N VAL A 248 2.97 13.31 0.86
CA VAL A 248 3.56 12.09 0.27
C VAL A 248 5.00 12.32 -0.17
N PHE A 249 5.32 13.47 -0.77
CA PHE A 249 6.68 13.80 -1.20
C PHE A 249 7.69 13.74 -0.04
N TRP A 250 7.39 14.45 1.06
CA TRP A 250 8.27 14.48 2.24
C TRP A 250 8.38 13.11 2.89
N ARG A 251 7.29 12.35 2.90
CA ARG A 251 7.30 10.98 3.39
C ARG A 251 8.24 10.09 2.57
N ILE A 252 8.16 10.13 1.25
CA ILE A 252 9.04 9.37 0.37
C ILE A 252 10.49 9.72 0.65
N LEU A 253 10.81 11.00 0.69
CA LEU A 253 12.18 11.47 0.87
C LEU A 253 12.74 11.08 2.24
N LEU A 254 12.01 11.38 3.33
CA LEU A 254 12.51 11.19 4.70
C LEU A 254 12.40 9.73 5.15
N PHE A 255 11.25 9.10 4.95
CA PHE A 255 11.00 7.81 5.58
C PHE A 255 11.47 6.62 4.74
N TYR A 256 11.67 6.80 3.44
CA TYR A 256 12.17 5.74 2.58
C TYR A 256 13.59 6.03 2.11
N VAL A 257 13.80 7.04 1.30
CA VAL A 257 15.12 7.28 0.68
C VAL A 257 16.19 7.56 1.73
N LEU A 258 15.92 8.43 2.71
CA LEU A 258 16.88 8.73 3.78
C LEU A 258 17.09 7.54 4.71
N ALA A 259 16.05 6.78 5.05
CA ALA A 259 16.20 5.59 5.88
C ALA A 259 17.08 4.52 5.19
N ILE A 260 16.83 4.22 3.91
CA ILE A 260 17.65 3.29 3.13
C ILE A 260 19.10 3.79 2.99
N PHE A 261 19.27 5.11 2.77
CA PHE A 261 20.60 5.71 2.76
C PHE A 261 21.34 5.48 4.09
N LEU A 262 20.70 5.73 5.23
CA LEU A 262 21.29 5.50 6.55
C LEU A 262 21.63 4.02 6.77
N ILE A 263 20.75 3.10 6.39
CA ILE A 263 21.03 1.66 6.46
C ILE A 263 22.29 1.33 5.63
N GLY A 264 22.36 1.82 4.40
CA GLY A 264 23.51 1.55 3.51
C GLY A 264 24.82 2.17 3.98
N VAL A 265 24.76 3.33 4.67
CA VAL A 265 25.97 3.94 5.29
C VAL A 265 26.44 3.17 6.52
N LEU A 266 25.49 2.72 7.37
CA LEU A 266 25.78 2.18 8.69
C LEU A 266 26.00 0.67 8.72
N ILE A 267 25.41 -0.07 7.76
CA ILE A 267 25.49 -1.53 7.71
C ILE A 267 26.10 -1.96 6.37
N PRO A 268 27.23 -2.71 6.38
CA PRO A 268 27.78 -3.28 5.17
C PRO A 268 26.76 -4.21 4.48
N TYR A 269 26.69 -4.19 3.17
CA TYR A 269 25.79 -5.09 2.42
C TYR A 269 26.14 -6.58 2.61
N THR A 270 27.40 -6.86 3.02
CA THR A 270 27.92 -8.19 3.34
C THR A 270 27.64 -8.64 4.78
N ASP A 271 26.96 -7.82 5.59
CA ASP A 271 26.64 -8.15 6.98
C ASP A 271 25.84 -9.46 7.04
N PRO A 272 26.29 -10.47 7.81
CA PRO A 272 25.60 -11.76 7.90
C PRO A 272 24.15 -11.65 8.36
N SER A 273 23.83 -10.63 9.14
CA SER A 273 22.47 -10.39 9.62
C SER A 273 21.57 -9.82 8.52
N LEU A 274 22.11 -9.02 7.59
CA LEU A 274 21.40 -8.59 6.40
C LEU A 274 21.23 -9.73 5.38
N LEU A 275 22.26 -10.58 5.21
CA LEU A 275 22.22 -11.73 4.30
C LEU A 275 21.21 -12.80 4.73
N LYS A 276 20.96 -12.91 6.04
CA LYS A 276 19.90 -13.77 6.60
C LYS A 276 18.50 -13.20 6.45
N ASN A 277 18.39 -11.91 6.16
CA ASN A 277 17.13 -11.27 5.83
C ASN A 277 16.63 -11.69 4.44
N ASP A 278 16.30 -12.96 4.30
CA ASP A 278 15.30 -13.36 3.32
C ASP A 278 13.99 -12.66 3.68
N VAL A 279 13.20 -12.28 2.70
CA VAL A 279 11.90 -11.61 2.91
C VAL A 279 11.00 -12.38 3.90
N ALA A 280 11.29 -13.67 4.09
CA ALA A 280 10.62 -14.56 5.01
C ALA A 280 11.29 -14.70 6.38
N ASP A 281 12.48 -14.14 6.62
CA ASP A 281 13.14 -14.18 7.92
C ASP A 281 13.11 -12.80 8.58
N ILE A 282 12.01 -12.52 9.29
CA ILE A 282 11.75 -11.27 9.99
C ILE A 282 12.61 -11.12 11.26
N GLY A 283 13.49 -12.09 11.52
CA GLY A 283 14.21 -12.18 12.79
C GLY A 283 15.11 -10.98 13.13
N VAL A 284 15.60 -10.23 12.13
CA VAL A 284 16.48 -9.07 12.38
C VAL A 284 16.21 -7.93 11.41
N SER A 285 15.39 -6.97 11.83
CA SER A 285 15.18 -5.72 11.07
C SER A 285 16.49 -4.92 10.95
N PRO A 286 16.82 -4.32 9.79
CA PRO A 286 17.96 -3.43 9.65
C PRO A 286 17.88 -2.21 10.59
N PHE A 287 16.69 -1.79 10.94
CA PHE A 287 16.48 -0.76 11.98
C PHE A 287 16.98 -1.24 13.35
N THR A 288 16.67 -2.48 13.71
CA THR A 288 17.15 -3.10 14.96
C THR A 288 18.68 -3.19 14.97
N LEU A 289 19.31 -3.58 13.86
CA LEU A 289 20.75 -3.66 13.73
C LEU A 289 21.44 -2.32 13.98
N VAL A 290 20.91 -1.23 13.40
CA VAL A 290 21.47 0.12 13.62
C VAL A 290 21.42 0.50 15.11
N PHE A 291 20.32 0.23 15.80
CA PHE A 291 20.20 0.51 17.23
C PHE A 291 21.18 -0.36 18.08
N GLN A 292 21.34 -1.62 17.71
CA GLN A 292 22.30 -2.51 18.36
C GLN A 292 23.73 -2.01 18.18
N HIS A 293 24.13 -1.61 16.97
CA HIS A 293 25.45 -1.03 16.69
C HIS A 293 25.67 0.29 17.44
N ALA A 294 24.62 1.07 17.69
CA ALA A 294 24.66 2.27 18.52
C ALA A 294 24.85 1.96 20.03
N GLY A 295 24.89 0.69 20.43
CA GLY A 295 25.01 0.26 21.83
C GLY A 295 23.71 0.31 22.62
N LEU A 296 22.57 0.42 21.95
CA LEU A 296 21.24 0.45 22.54
C LEU A 296 20.66 -0.96 22.64
N ALA A 297 21.18 -1.79 23.54
CA ALA A 297 20.87 -3.22 23.65
C ALA A 297 19.37 -3.53 23.90
N PHE A 298 18.64 -2.63 24.54
CA PHE A 298 17.18 -2.79 24.78
C PHE A 298 16.35 -2.57 23.51
N ALA A 299 16.97 -2.09 22.43
CA ALA A 299 16.25 -1.65 21.24
C ALA A 299 15.64 -2.80 20.44
N ALA A 300 16.19 -4.03 20.54
CA ALA A 300 15.67 -5.18 19.77
C ALA A 300 14.21 -5.49 20.15
N GLY A 301 13.90 -5.64 21.43
CA GLY A 301 12.53 -5.89 21.87
C GLY A 301 11.57 -4.73 21.59
N LEU A 302 12.04 -3.49 21.78
CA LEU A 302 11.25 -2.30 21.46
C LEU A 302 10.97 -2.22 19.96
N MET A 303 11.97 -2.49 19.12
CA MET A 303 11.80 -2.45 17.67
C MET A 303 10.85 -3.54 17.18
N ASN A 304 10.93 -4.76 17.71
CA ASN A 304 9.97 -5.81 17.37
C ASN A 304 8.55 -5.43 17.77
N ALA A 305 8.35 -4.76 18.91
CA ALA A 305 7.04 -4.22 19.29
C ALA A 305 6.54 -3.16 18.30
N VAL A 306 7.41 -2.29 17.81
CA VAL A 306 7.06 -1.31 16.77
C VAL A 306 6.74 -1.99 15.44
N ILE A 307 7.53 -2.98 15.02
CA ILE A 307 7.27 -3.77 13.82
C ILE A 307 5.90 -4.45 13.94
N LEU A 308 5.60 -5.06 15.08
CA LEU A 308 4.29 -5.67 15.32
C LEU A 308 3.15 -4.65 15.17
N THR A 309 3.28 -3.46 15.77
CA THR A 309 2.26 -2.41 15.59
C THR A 309 2.14 -1.95 14.14
N ALA A 310 3.23 -1.89 13.40
CA ALA A 310 3.24 -1.52 11.99
C ALA A 310 2.54 -2.56 11.10
N VAL A 311 2.81 -3.84 11.34
CA VAL A 311 2.16 -4.99 10.70
C VAL A 311 0.65 -4.98 10.96
N LEU A 312 0.26 -4.85 12.22
CA LEU A 312 -1.16 -4.82 12.61
C LEU A 312 -1.90 -3.61 12.03
N SER A 313 -1.26 -2.46 11.95
CA SER A 313 -1.81 -1.28 11.31
C SER A 313 -1.99 -1.47 9.79
N ALA A 314 -1.01 -2.08 9.10
CA ALA A 314 -1.13 -2.37 7.67
C ALA A 314 -2.29 -3.35 7.39
N GLY A 315 -2.40 -4.43 8.19
CA GLY A 315 -3.52 -5.37 8.12
C GLY A 315 -4.87 -4.72 8.42
N ASN A 316 -4.93 -3.84 9.42
CA ASN A 316 -6.15 -3.10 9.78
C ASN A 316 -6.58 -2.14 8.65
N SER A 317 -5.65 -1.42 8.04
CA SER A 317 -5.90 -0.57 6.87
C SER A 317 -6.33 -1.38 5.65
N GLY A 318 -5.74 -2.57 5.45
CA GLY A 318 -6.14 -3.52 4.42
C GLY A 318 -7.58 -4.01 4.60
N MET A 319 -7.97 -4.35 5.83
CA MET A 319 -9.33 -4.76 6.16
C MET A 319 -10.34 -3.63 5.91
N TYR A 320 -9.98 -2.40 6.25
CA TYR A 320 -10.78 -1.23 5.92
C TYR A 320 -10.95 -1.05 4.41
N ALA A 321 -9.86 -1.02 3.66
CA ALA A 321 -9.86 -0.74 2.22
C ALA A 321 -10.62 -1.80 1.41
N SER A 322 -10.34 -3.09 1.66
CA SER A 322 -11.02 -4.19 0.96
C SER A 322 -12.51 -4.24 1.29
N THR A 323 -12.89 -4.01 2.54
CA THR A 323 -14.30 -3.96 2.93
C THR A 323 -15.06 -2.86 2.18
N ARG A 324 -14.48 -1.66 2.03
CA ARG A 324 -15.08 -0.53 1.28
C ARG A 324 -15.14 -0.80 -0.20
N MET A 325 -14.12 -1.42 -0.76
CA MET A 325 -14.12 -1.78 -2.17
C MET A 325 -15.22 -2.80 -2.50
N LEU A 326 -15.39 -3.85 -1.68
CA LEU A 326 -16.44 -4.84 -1.89
C LEU A 326 -17.84 -4.25 -1.72
N TYR A 327 -18.02 -3.36 -0.75
CA TYR A 327 -19.25 -2.59 -0.58
C TYR A 327 -19.55 -1.74 -1.82
N ASN A 328 -18.56 -1.01 -2.34
CA ASN A 328 -18.72 -0.19 -3.53
C ASN A 328 -19.09 -1.02 -4.75
N LEU A 329 -18.40 -2.14 -4.99
CA LEU A 329 -18.75 -3.07 -6.07
C LEU A 329 -20.19 -3.55 -5.97
N ALA A 330 -20.69 -3.80 -4.76
CA ALA A 330 -22.06 -4.24 -4.54
C ALA A 330 -23.09 -3.09 -4.76
N THR A 331 -22.76 -1.86 -4.39
CA THR A 331 -23.63 -0.70 -4.64
C THR A 331 -23.72 -0.34 -6.12
N GLU A 332 -22.62 -0.58 -6.87
CA GLU A 332 -22.58 -0.43 -8.33
C GLU A 332 -23.18 -1.65 -9.10
N GLY A 333 -23.73 -2.64 -8.40
CA GLY A 333 -24.29 -3.86 -9.04
C GLY A 333 -23.25 -4.84 -9.58
N LYS A 334 -21.96 -4.65 -9.25
CA LYS A 334 -20.82 -5.44 -9.70
C LYS A 334 -20.44 -6.56 -8.74
N ALA A 335 -21.11 -6.65 -7.58
CA ALA A 335 -21.01 -7.72 -6.60
C ALA A 335 -22.39 -8.04 -6.01
N PRO A 336 -22.56 -9.18 -5.31
CA PRO A 336 -23.82 -9.53 -4.68
C PRO A 336 -24.36 -8.41 -3.77
N LYS A 337 -25.66 -8.07 -3.91
CA LYS A 337 -26.34 -7.01 -3.13
C LYS A 337 -26.23 -7.18 -1.61
N LEU A 338 -25.93 -8.41 -1.15
CA LEU A 338 -25.68 -8.71 0.25
C LEU A 338 -24.59 -7.81 0.86
N PHE A 339 -23.54 -7.49 0.09
CA PHE A 339 -22.39 -6.70 0.53
C PHE A 339 -22.66 -5.19 0.56
N ALA A 340 -23.78 -4.73 -0.04
CA ALA A 340 -24.20 -3.32 0.00
C ALA A 340 -24.95 -2.94 1.30
N ARG A 341 -25.18 -3.89 2.21
CA ARG A 341 -25.90 -3.62 3.47
C ARG A 341 -25.00 -2.95 4.49
N LEU A 342 -25.40 -1.79 4.98
CA LEU A 342 -24.74 -1.06 6.05
C LEU A 342 -25.39 -1.34 7.41
N SER A 343 -24.58 -1.34 8.45
CA SER A 343 -25.03 -1.30 9.84
C SER A 343 -25.52 0.10 10.22
N ARG A 344 -26.14 0.23 11.42
CA ARG A 344 -26.53 1.55 11.96
C ARG A 344 -25.36 2.53 12.10
N ASN A 345 -24.14 2.03 12.25
CA ASN A 345 -22.92 2.81 12.37
C ASN A 345 -22.21 3.08 11.02
N GLY A 346 -22.85 2.75 9.88
CA GLY A 346 -22.29 2.96 8.55
C GLY A 346 -21.19 1.95 8.14
N VAL A 347 -21.09 0.80 8.83
CA VAL A 347 -20.11 -0.25 8.51
C VAL A 347 -20.76 -1.31 7.62
N PRO A 348 -20.16 -1.70 6.49
CA PRO A 348 -20.65 -2.76 5.62
C PRO A 348 -20.24 -4.15 6.16
N ARG A 349 -20.98 -4.64 7.16
CA ARG A 349 -20.64 -5.84 7.93
C ARG A 349 -20.48 -7.09 7.08
N ASN A 350 -21.34 -7.31 6.09
CA ASN A 350 -21.26 -8.50 5.26
C ASN A 350 -20.00 -8.51 4.38
N ALA A 351 -19.59 -7.34 3.87
CA ALA A 351 -18.33 -7.18 3.16
C ALA A 351 -17.13 -7.40 4.11
N LEU A 352 -17.24 -6.95 5.37
CA LEU A 352 -16.23 -7.19 6.40
C LEU A 352 -16.10 -8.70 6.71
N TYR A 353 -17.20 -9.45 6.83
CA TYR A 353 -17.15 -10.91 7.03
C TYR A 353 -16.45 -11.61 5.86
N ALA A 354 -16.78 -11.27 4.61
CA ALA A 354 -16.17 -11.86 3.44
C ALA A 354 -14.66 -11.55 3.38
N THR A 355 -14.26 -10.32 3.66
CA THR A 355 -12.86 -9.90 3.71
C THR A 355 -12.09 -10.64 4.82
N THR A 356 -12.69 -10.77 5.99
CA THR A 356 -12.11 -11.51 7.13
C THR A 356 -11.92 -12.98 6.81
N ALA A 357 -12.85 -13.60 6.08
CA ALA A 357 -12.73 -14.99 5.63
C ALA A 357 -11.52 -15.19 4.69
N VAL A 358 -11.22 -14.23 3.81
CA VAL A 358 -9.99 -14.28 3.00
C VAL A 358 -8.75 -14.03 3.86
N GLY A 359 -8.80 -13.09 4.80
CA GLY A 359 -7.72 -12.86 5.76
C GLY A 359 -7.37 -14.09 6.59
N ALA A 360 -8.34 -14.98 6.82
CA ALA A 360 -8.15 -16.27 7.50
C ALA A 360 -7.28 -17.26 6.72
N LEU A 361 -6.88 -16.95 5.46
CA LEU A 361 -5.87 -17.75 4.74
C LEU A 361 -4.52 -17.79 5.49
N CYS A 362 -4.25 -16.85 6.41
CA CYS A 362 -3.09 -16.92 7.28
C CYS A 362 -3.02 -18.24 8.08
N PHE A 363 -4.16 -18.89 8.36
CA PHE A 363 -4.19 -20.16 9.07
C PHE A 363 -3.63 -21.34 8.27
N LEU A 364 -3.40 -21.18 6.95
CA LEU A 364 -2.69 -22.18 6.15
C LEU A 364 -1.24 -22.39 6.61
N THR A 365 -0.66 -21.42 7.35
CA THR A 365 0.66 -21.55 7.96
C THR A 365 0.76 -22.80 8.85
N SER A 366 -0.30 -23.16 9.55
CA SER A 366 -0.36 -24.37 10.39
C SER A 366 -0.30 -25.68 9.61
N LEU A 367 -0.56 -25.65 8.28
CA LEU A 367 -0.59 -26.83 7.41
C LEU A 367 0.66 -26.95 6.55
N TYR A 368 1.21 -25.82 6.07
CA TYR A 368 2.28 -25.78 5.06
C TYR A 368 3.58 -25.12 5.55
N GLY A 369 3.57 -24.51 6.74
CA GLY A 369 4.68 -23.76 7.31
C GLY A 369 4.55 -22.24 7.13
N ASP A 370 5.13 -21.51 8.08
CA ASP A 370 4.97 -20.04 8.17
C ASP A 370 5.64 -19.33 7.00
N LYS A 371 6.82 -19.80 6.61
CA LYS A 371 7.68 -19.18 5.61
C LYS A 371 7.11 -19.33 4.19
N GLU A 372 6.71 -20.53 3.83
CA GLU A 372 6.17 -20.86 2.52
C GLU A 372 4.86 -20.12 2.25
N VAL A 373 3.96 -20.14 3.22
CA VAL A 373 2.66 -19.45 3.10
C VAL A 373 2.84 -17.95 3.04
N TYR A 374 3.74 -17.39 3.86
CA TYR A 374 4.05 -15.96 3.81
C TYR A 374 4.52 -15.53 2.41
N LEU A 375 5.45 -16.27 1.80
CA LEU A 375 5.97 -15.97 0.45
C LEU A 375 4.88 -16.08 -0.63
N TRP A 376 4.01 -17.10 -0.58
CA TRP A 376 2.92 -17.25 -1.53
C TRP A 376 1.95 -16.06 -1.46
N LEU A 377 1.57 -15.68 -0.26
CA LEU A 377 0.66 -14.57 -0.03
C LEU A 377 1.29 -13.23 -0.44
N LEU A 378 2.57 -13.03 -0.11
CA LEU A 378 3.32 -11.81 -0.45
C LEU A 378 3.43 -11.61 -1.96
N ASN A 379 3.85 -12.64 -2.70
CA ASN A 379 3.99 -12.58 -4.15
C ASN A 379 2.65 -12.27 -4.83
N THR A 380 1.58 -12.90 -4.35
CA THR A 380 0.23 -12.68 -4.88
C THR A 380 -0.26 -11.25 -4.61
N SER A 381 0.00 -10.71 -3.41
CA SER A 381 -0.36 -9.34 -3.05
C SER A 381 0.44 -8.32 -3.87
N GLY A 382 1.74 -8.50 -4.02
CA GLY A 382 2.61 -7.54 -4.70
C GLY A 382 2.16 -7.20 -6.12
N MET A 383 1.93 -8.22 -6.96
CA MET A 383 1.52 -8.05 -8.36
C MET A 383 0.18 -7.31 -8.49
N THR A 384 -0.80 -7.66 -7.65
CA THR A 384 -2.14 -7.06 -7.69
C THR A 384 -2.13 -5.57 -7.30
N GLY A 385 -1.20 -5.16 -6.44
CA GLY A 385 -0.96 -3.75 -6.11
C GLY A 385 -0.47 -2.92 -7.29
N PHE A 386 0.49 -3.43 -8.07
CA PHE A 386 0.96 -2.75 -9.29
C PHE A 386 -0.13 -2.65 -10.36
N ILE A 387 -1.01 -3.65 -10.50
CA ILE A 387 -2.17 -3.57 -11.39
C ILE A 387 -3.10 -2.42 -10.97
N ALA A 388 -3.34 -2.22 -9.68
CA ALA A 388 -4.13 -1.09 -9.19
C ALA A 388 -3.47 0.27 -9.53
N TRP A 389 -2.14 0.37 -9.39
CA TRP A 389 -1.38 1.58 -9.74
C TRP A 389 -1.41 1.88 -11.24
N LEU A 390 -1.33 0.86 -12.11
CA LEU A 390 -1.57 1.02 -13.54
C LEU A 390 -2.97 1.58 -13.80
N GLY A 391 -3.97 1.08 -13.08
CA GLY A 391 -5.34 1.57 -13.19
C GLY A 391 -5.46 3.06 -12.86
N ILE A 392 -4.76 3.54 -11.83
CA ILE A 392 -4.70 4.98 -11.47
C ILE A 392 -4.08 5.79 -12.61
N ALA A 393 -2.93 5.36 -13.13
CA ALA A 393 -2.22 6.09 -14.18
C ALA A 393 -3.04 6.21 -15.46
N ILE A 394 -3.65 5.12 -15.93
CA ILE A 394 -4.50 5.07 -17.12
C ILE A 394 -5.75 5.94 -16.93
N SER A 395 -6.44 5.79 -15.80
CA SER A 395 -7.68 6.53 -15.52
C SER A 395 -7.42 8.03 -15.46
N HIS A 396 -6.34 8.48 -14.81
CA HIS A 396 -5.99 9.91 -14.75
C HIS A 396 -5.60 10.46 -16.11
N TYR A 397 -4.81 9.73 -16.90
CA TYR A 397 -4.43 10.18 -18.24
C TYR A 397 -5.68 10.41 -19.11
N ARG A 398 -6.61 9.44 -19.10
CA ARG A 398 -7.86 9.52 -19.86
C ARG A 398 -8.81 10.59 -19.34
N PHE A 399 -8.95 10.70 -18.01
CA PHE A 399 -9.74 11.75 -17.36
C PHE A 399 -9.31 13.15 -17.85
N ARG A 400 -8.02 13.47 -17.74
CA ARG A 400 -7.51 14.80 -18.10
C ARG A 400 -7.67 15.08 -19.60
N LYS A 401 -7.45 14.06 -20.46
CA LYS A 401 -7.66 14.18 -21.92
C LYS A 401 -9.13 14.42 -22.26
N GLY A 402 -10.04 13.67 -21.65
CA GLY A 402 -11.47 13.84 -21.87
C GLY A 402 -12.00 15.17 -21.34
N PHE A 403 -11.53 15.59 -20.15
CA PHE A 403 -11.89 16.86 -19.53
C PHE A 403 -11.58 18.06 -20.43
N VAL A 404 -10.38 18.11 -20.97
CA VAL A 404 -9.97 19.15 -21.91
C VAL A 404 -10.70 19.01 -23.25
N ALA A 405 -10.90 17.79 -23.76
CA ALA A 405 -11.59 17.56 -25.05
C ALA A 405 -13.05 18.00 -25.03
N GLN A 406 -13.69 18.02 -23.87
CA GLN A 406 -15.05 18.55 -23.69
C GLN A 406 -15.09 20.06 -23.40
N GLY A 407 -13.94 20.75 -23.45
CA GLY A 407 -13.86 22.21 -23.27
C GLY A 407 -13.85 22.67 -21.82
N HIS A 408 -13.72 21.78 -20.84
CA HIS A 408 -13.62 22.18 -19.43
C HIS A 408 -12.28 22.86 -19.14
N SER A 409 -12.30 23.90 -18.30
CA SER A 409 -11.10 24.60 -17.86
C SER A 409 -10.35 23.80 -16.79
N LEU A 410 -9.03 23.73 -16.91
CA LEU A 410 -8.20 23.12 -15.87
C LEU A 410 -8.19 23.89 -14.53
N GLU A 411 -8.62 25.14 -14.54
CA GLU A 411 -8.76 25.96 -13.34
C GLU A 411 -9.96 25.53 -12.48
N ASP A 412 -10.94 24.81 -13.08
CA ASP A 412 -12.10 24.26 -12.37
C ASP A 412 -11.75 23.01 -11.52
N LEU A 413 -10.53 22.50 -11.67
CA LEU A 413 -10.09 21.34 -10.88
C LEU A 413 -9.67 21.77 -9.46
N PRO A 414 -10.23 21.16 -8.40
CA PRO A 414 -9.86 21.48 -7.02
C PRO A 414 -8.38 21.25 -6.70
N TYR A 415 -7.78 20.32 -7.43
CA TYR A 415 -6.36 20.02 -7.39
C TYR A 415 -5.89 19.63 -8.79
N LYS A 416 -4.75 20.17 -9.21
CA LYS A 416 -4.18 19.97 -10.54
C LYS A 416 -2.78 19.35 -10.43
N SER A 417 -2.60 18.16 -10.99
CA SER A 417 -1.28 17.53 -11.12
C SER A 417 -0.40 18.31 -12.09
N LYS A 418 0.77 18.75 -11.62
CA LYS A 418 1.66 19.65 -12.38
C LYS A 418 2.40 18.97 -13.54
N PHE A 419 2.63 17.65 -13.42
CA PHE A 419 3.48 16.90 -14.34
C PHE A 419 2.69 16.09 -15.38
N PHE A 420 1.48 16.51 -15.71
CA PHE A 420 0.72 15.88 -16.78
C PHE A 420 1.26 16.33 -18.16
N PRO A 421 1.41 15.43 -19.15
CA PRO A 421 1.11 13.99 -19.15
C PRO A 421 2.28 13.10 -18.68
N LEU A 422 3.45 13.66 -18.42
CA LEU A 422 4.68 12.90 -18.15
C LEU A 422 4.58 12.05 -16.88
N GLY A 423 3.94 12.56 -15.82
CA GLY A 423 3.79 11.85 -14.55
C GLY A 423 3.06 10.51 -14.69
N PRO A 424 1.80 10.50 -15.16
CA PRO A 424 1.07 9.24 -15.33
C PRO A 424 1.70 8.33 -16.39
N MET A 425 2.33 8.84 -17.44
CA MET A 425 3.04 8.04 -18.46
C MET A 425 4.28 7.36 -17.85
N PHE A 426 5.10 8.10 -17.11
CA PHE A 426 6.27 7.55 -16.41
C PHE A 426 5.85 6.44 -15.43
N ALA A 427 4.81 6.70 -14.63
CA ALA A 427 4.30 5.72 -13.68
C ALA A 427 3.78 4.46 -14.39
N PHE A 428 3.05 4.61 -15.50
CA PHE A 428 2.58 3.50 -16.31
C PHE A 428 3.74 2.64 -16.84
N VAL A 429 4.72 3.27 -17.49
CA VAL A 429 5.87 2.56 -18.09
C VAL A 429 6.68 1.83 -17.02
N LEU A 430 6.98 2.50 -15.90
CA LEU A 430 7.78 1.89 -14.84
C LEU A 430 7.02 0.75 -14.14
N CYS A 431 5.71 0.89 -13.90
CA CYS A 431 4.89 -0.23 -13.40
C CYS A 431 4.96 -1.43 -14.35
N MET A 432 4.83 -1.20 -15.66
CA MET A 432 4.93 -2.29 -16.65
C MET A 432 6.30 -2.95 -16.65
N VAL A 433 7.38 -2.17 -16.60
CA VAL A 433 8.77 -2.70 -16.55
C VAL A 433 8.96 -3.58 -15.31
N ILE A 434 8.52 -3.11 -14.14
CA ILE A 434 8.67 -3.86 -12.91
C ILE A 434 7.82 -5.12 -12.93
N MET A 435 6.54 -5.03 -13.30
CA MET A 435 5.63 -6.19 -13.37
C MET A 435 6.16 -7.29 -14.30
N LEU A 436 6.65 -6.91 -15.48
CA LEU A 436 7.17 -7.87 -16.45
C LEU A 436 8.58 -8.37 -16.09
N GLY A 437 9.38 -7.52 -15.43
CA GLY A 437 10.75 -7.84 -15.03
C GLY A 437 10.88 -8.55 -13.68
N GLN A 438 9.80 -8.74 -12.94
CA GLN A 438 9.82 -9.24 -11.55
C GLN A 438 10.57 -10.56 -11.38
N ASN A 439 10.36 -11.51 -12.24
CA ASN A 439 10.97 -12.85 -12.20
C ASN A 439 11.55 -13.25 -13.56
N TYR A 440 12.17 -12.28 -14.25
CA TYR A 440 12.74 -12.55 -15.59
C TYR A 440 13.86 -13.60 -15.55
N GLN A 441 14.56 -13.74 -14.42
CA GLN A 441 15.61 -14.73 -14.23
C GLN A 441 15.11 -16.17 -14.38
N ALA A 442 13.85 -16.45 -14.01
CA ALA A 442 13.25 -17.76 -14.16
C ALA A 442 13.19 -18.22 -15.63
N PHE A 443 13.22 -17.28 -16.60
CA PHE A 443 13.26 -17.59 -18.03
C PHE A 443 14.68 -17.77 -18.56
N LEU A 444 15.72 -17.41 -17.80
CA LEU A 444 17.13 -17.51 -18.18
C LEU A 444 17.80 -18.79 -17.66
N LEU A 445 17.11 -19.57 -16.83
CA LEU A 445 17.59 -20.85 -16.34
C LEU A 445 17.61 -21.90 -17.47
N ASP A 446 18.54 -22.85 -17.42
CA ASP A 446 18.60 -23.98 -18.34
C ASP A 446 17.29 -24.79 -18.39
N ARG A 447 16.57 -24.81 -17.28
CA ARG A 447 15.19 -25.30 -17.19
C ARG A 447 14.33 -24.22 -16.59
N ILE A 448 13.30 -23.80 -17.33
CA ILE A 448 12.36 -22.76 -16.85
C ILE A 448 11.64 -23.26 -15.59
N ASP A 449 11.71 -22.49 -14.52
CA ASP A 449 10.90 -22.71 -13.34
C ASP A 449 9.45 -22.26 -13.58
N TRP A 450 8.66 -23.14 -14.19
CA TRP A 450 7.25 -22.86 -14.50
C TRP A 450 6.41 -22.60 -13.26
N VAL A 451 6.73 -23.21 -12.11
CA VAL A 451 6.00 -22.99 -10.86
C VAL A 451 6.22 -21.55 -10.37
N GLY A 452 7.47 -21.11 -10.33
CA GLY A 452 7.81 -19.74 -9.97
C GLY A 452 7.26 -18.70 -10.95
N VAL A 453 7.30 -19.00 -12.27
CA VAL A 453 6.73 -18.13 -13.31
C VAL A 453 5.22 -17.98 -13.14
N VAL A 454 4.49 -19.08 -12.98
CA VAL A 454 3.03 -19.05 -12.77
C VAL A 454 2.68 -18.34 -11.48
N ALA A 455 3.36 -18.67 -10.38
CA ALA A 455 3.12 -18.03 -9.09
C ALA A 455 3.31 -16.50 -9.15
N THR A 456 4.32 -16.04 -9.92
CA THR A 456 4.60 -14.61 -10.07
C THR A 456 3.61 -13.90 -10.98
N TYR A 457 3.31 -14.47 -12.15
CA TYR A 457 2.62 -13.74 -13.24
C TYR A 457 1.13 -14.04 -13.36
N ILE A 458 0.58 -15.03 -12.63
CA ILE A 458 -0.84 -15.46 -12.76
C ILE A 458 -1.84 -14.30 -12.55
N GLY A 459 -1.48 -13.30 -11.78
CA GLY A 459 -2.32 -12.12 -11.54
C GLY A 459 -2.63 -11.33 -12.83
N ILE A 460 -1.68 -11.28 -13.77
CA ILE A 460 -1.86 -10.54 -15.04
C ILE A 460 -2.92 -11.20 -15.93
N PRO A 461 -2.77 -12.49 -16.34
CA PRO A 461 -3.77 -13.13 -17.17
C PRO A 461 -5.13 -13.26 -16.48
N LEU A 462 -5.17 -13.43 -15.16
CA LEU A 462 -6.41 -13.45 -14.40
C LEU A 462 -7.13 -12.09 -14.46
N PHE A 463 -6.41 -10.99 -14.25
CA PHE A 463 -6.96 -9.65 -14.39
C PHE A 463 -7.51 -9.41 -15.81
N LEU A 464 -6.75 -9.76 -16.84
CA LEU A 464 -7.17 -9.63 -18.22
C LEU A 464 -8.39 -10.49 -18.54
N ALA A 465 -8.44 -11.73 -18.04
CA ALA A 465 -9.58 -12.62 -18.21
C ALA A 465 -10.86 -12.06 -17.55
N ILE A 466 -10.75 -11.51 -16.35
CA ILE A 466 -11.88 -10.86 -15.66
C ILE A 466 -12.35 -9.62 -16.45
N TRP A 467 -11.41 -8.78 -16.88
CA TRP A 467 -11.73 -7.58 -17.66
C TRP A 467 -12.44 -7.92 -18.97
N TRP A 468 -11.83 -8.80 -19.76
CA TRP A 468 -12.38 -9.17 -21.07
C TRP A 468 -13.66 -9.99 -20.96
N GLY A 469 -13.74 -10.90 -19.97
CA GLY A 469 -14.97 -11.67 -19.70
C GLY A 469 -16.16 -10.75 -19.37
N TYR A 470 -15.95 -9.74 -18.52
CA TYR A 470 -16.97 -8.74 -18.23
C TYR A 470 -17.34 -7.93 -19.48
N ARG A 471 -16.32 -7.50 -20.23
CA ARG A 471 -16.50 -6.71 -21.46
C ARG A 471 -17.31 -7.45 -22.51
N ILE A 472 -17.02 -8.73 -22.74
CA ILE A 472 -17.78 -9.58 -23.70
C ILE A 472 -19.22 -9.78 -23.21
N LYS A 473 -19.39 -10.15 -21.94
CA LYS A 473 -20.71 -10.44 -21.36
C LYS A 473 -21.63 -9.22 -21.37
N ASN A 474 -21.13 -8.06 -20.98
CA ASN A 474 -21.92 -6.83 -20.82
C ASN A 474 -21.81 -5.88 -22.03
N LYS A 475 -21.06 -6.28 -23.08
CA LYS A 475 -20.83 -5.47 -24.29
C LYS A 475 -20.26 -4.08 -23.98
N SER A 476 -19.48 -3.96 -22.88
CA SER A 476 -18.86 -2.69 -22.50
C SER A 476 -17.83 -2.27 -23.55
N ARG A 477 -17.69 -0.96 -23.75
CA ARG A 477 -16.77 -0.38 -24.74
C ARG A 477 -15.90 0.67 -24.06
N LEU A 478 -14.75 0.94 -24.69
CA LEU A 478 -13.90 2.05 -24.29
C LEU A 478 -14.72 3.34 -24.35
N VAL A 479 -14.78 4.08 -23.24
CA VAL A 479 -15.52 5.34 -23.15
C VAL A 479 -14.81 6.38 -24.05
N ALA A 480 -15.51 6.92 -25.03
CA ALA A 480 -14.96 7.99 -25.86
C ALA A 480 -14.80 9.27 -25.04
N TYR A 481 -13.82 10.12 -25.38
CA TYR A 481 -13.57 11.35 -24.62
C TYR A 481 -14.79 12.29 -24.60
N ALA A 482 -15.58 12.29 -25.67
CA ALA A 482 -16.80 13.08 -25.78
C ALA A 482 -17.95 12.56 -24.89
N ASP A 483 -17.94 11.27 -24.56
CA ASP A 483 -19.00 10.59 -23.80
C ASP A 483 -18.66 10.46 -22.30
N MET A 484 -17.53 11.01 -21.87
CA MET A 484 -17.13 10.97 -20.46
C MET A 484 -18.05 11.83 -19.61
N ASP A 485 -18.55 11.29 -18.52
CA ASP A 485 -19.41 12.00 -17.57
C ASP A 485 -18.55 12.74 -16.53
N PHE A 486 -18.61 14.06 -16.55
CA PHE A 486 -17.99 14.94 -15.57
C PHE A 486 -19.07 15.58 -14.69
N PRO A 487 -19.29 15.10 -13.45
CA PRO A 487 -20.33 15.64 -12.58
C PRO A 487 -20.08 17.15 -12.31
N HIS A 488 -21.13 17.96 -12.46
CA HIS A 488 -21.09 19.38 -12.15
C HIS A 488 -20.97 19.62 -10.64
N GLU A 489 -20.41 20.79 -10.23
CA GLU A 489 -20.21 21.15 -8.82
C GLU A 489 -21.47 21.05 -7.94
N SER A 490 -22.64 21.36 -8.50
CA SER A 490 -23.94 21.31 -7.80
C SER A 490 -24.36 19.90 -7.35
N ASP A 491 -23.86 18.86 -8.00
CA ASP A 491 -24.21 17.46 -7.70
C ASP A 491 -23.33 16.84 -6.61
N ASN A 492 -22.12 17.39 -6.40
CA ASN A 492 -21.17 16.90 -5.40
C ASN A 492 -21.46 17.43 -3.98
N ASP A 493 -22.16 18.55 -3.84
CA ASP A 493 -22.56 19.09 -2.53
C ASP A 493 -23.85 18.42 -1.98
N LYS A 494 -24.57 17.68 -2.83
CA LYS A 494 -25.81 16.96 -2.47
C LYS A 494 -25.57 15.47 -2.14
N ARG A 495 -24.36 14.96 -2.34
CA ARG A 495 -23.95 13.58 -2.00
C ARG A 495 -22.99 13.59 -0.81
#